data_4944df229c20ad823bfb3003ae7d023f
#
_entry.id   4944df229c20ad823bfb3003ae7d023f
#
_cell.length_a   1.000
_cell.length_b   1.000
_cell.length_c   1.000
_cell.angle_alpha   90.00
_cell.angle_beta   90.00
_cell.angle_gamma   90.00
#
_symmetry.space_group_name_H-M   'P 1'
#
loop_
_entity.id
_entity.type
_entity.pdbx_description
1 polymer ?
#
loop_
_entity_poly.entity_id
_entity_poly.type
_entity_poly.pdbx_seq_one_letter_code
_entity_poly.pdbx_strand_id
1 'polypeptide(L)'
;MDYLTQWPFLKGVAKEVHIGPFNMGKYEIGDHFGVTHSERTSQSTLHRLFAFMTYLNNVESGGETYFNHYKIKIKPEEGKTLIWPAEWTHAHSGTIVKKGKKYIITGHLHFPIRN
;
A
#
# COMPACT_ATOMS: atom_id res chain seq x y z
N MET A 1 15.18 3.95 6.91
CA MET A 1 14.76 4.69 8.12
C MET A 1 13.47 4.08 8.64
N ASP A 2 13.43 3.86 9.93
CA ASP A 2 12.23 3.36 10.59
C ASP A 2 11.10 4.39 10.48
N TYR A 3 9.90 3.92 10.18
CA TYR A 3 8.73 4.76 9.99
C TYR A 3 8.41 5.60 11.24
N LEU A 4 8.52 5.00 12.44
CA LEU A 4 8.28 5.72 13.69
C LEU A 4 9.34 6.76 14.00
N THR A 5 10.56 6.57 13.52
CA THR A 5 11.62 7.57 13.64
C THR A 5 11.31 8.78 12.75
N GLN A 6 10.78 8.52 11.56
CA GLN A 6 10.37 9.58 10.64
C GLN A 6 9.12 10.32 11.13
N TRP A 7 8.20 9.60 11.76
CA TRP A 7 6.91 10.13 12.23
C TRP A 7 6.71 9.84 13.72
N PRO A 8 7.46 10.50 14.62
CA PRO A 8 7.46 10.16 16.05
C PRO A 8 6.10 10.37 16.75
N PHE A 9 5.25 11.23 16.22
CA PHE A 9 3.90 11.45 16.77
C PHE A 9 3.07 10.17 16.78
N LEU A 10 3.35 9.23 15.86
CA LEU A 10 2.63 7.97 15.77
C LEU A 10 2.75 7.10 17.02
N LYS A 11 3.83 7.27 17.80
CA LYS A 11 4.00 6.54 19.07
C LYS A 11 2.88 6.84 20.05
N GLY A 12 2.29 8.04 19.97
CA GLY A 12 1.15 8.43 20.78
C GLY A 12 -0.20 8.07 20.20
N VAL A 13 -0.26 7.82 18.89
CA VAL A 13 -1.50 7.47 18.19
C VAL A 13 -1.84 6.00 18.37
N ALA A 14 -0.84 5.12 18.21
CA ALA A 14 -1.04 3.69 18.34
C ALA A 14 0.19 3.07 18.99
N LYS A 15 0.00 2.46 20.16
CA LYS A 15 1.07 1.75 20.87
C LYS A 15 1.40 0.43 20.21
N GLU A 16 0.43 -0.17 19.54
CA GLU A 16 0.61 -1.39 18.77
C GLU A 16 -0.33 -1.35 17.56
N VAL A 17 0.06 -2.04 16.51
CA VAL A 17 -0.78 -2.25 15.32
C VAL A 17 -0.81 -3.75 15.03
N HIS A 18 -1.93 -4.20 14.48
CA HIS A 18 -2.12 -5.60 14.09
C HIS A 18 -2.14 -5.69 12.58
N ILE A 19 -1.53 -6.75 12.05
CA ILE A 19 -1.61 -7.06 10.63
C ILE A 19 -2.92 -7.78 10.38
N GLY A 20 -3.74 -7.21 9.50
CA GLY A 20 -4.98 -7.83 9.07
C GLY A 20 -4.74 -8.90 8.00
N PRO A 21 -5.81 -9.45 7.44
CA PRO A 21 -5.71 -10.33 6.29
C PRO A 21 -4.96 -9.63 5.15
N PHE A 22 -4.13 -10.37 4.44
CA PHE A 22 -3.39 -9.83 3.31
C PHE A 22 -3.62 -10.70 2.08
N ASN A 23 -3.43 -10.10 0.90
CA ASN A 23 -3.68 -10.73 -0.38
C ASN A 23 -2.41 -10.78 -1.22
N MET A 24 -2.29 -11.83 -2.04
CA MET A 24 -1.30 -11.90 -3.08
C MET A 24 -1.96 -11.51 -4.40
N GLY A 25 -1.35 -10.57 -5.11
CA GLY A 25 -1.81 -10.11 -6.42
C GLY A 25 -0.84 -10.53 -7.52
N LYS A 26 -1.40 -10.94 -8.66
CA LYS A 26 -0.65 -11.22 -9.88
C LYS A 26 -1.20 -10.34 -11.00
N TYR A 27 -0.29 -9.63 -11.66
CA TYR A 27 -0.65 -8.75 -12.79
C TYR A 27 0.19 -9.14 -14.00
N GLU A 28 -0.47 -9.42 -15.11
CA GLU A 28 0.15 -9.70 -16.39
C GLU A 28 0.13 -8.45 -17.27
N ILE A 29 0.77 -8.52 -18.44
CA ILE A 29 0.79 -7.40 -19.38
C ILE A 29 -0.64 -6.94 -19.66
N GLY A 30 -0.89 -5.64 -19.47
CA GLY A 30 -2.21 -5.04 -19.65
C GLY A 30 -3.03 -4.92 -18.37
N ASP A 31 -2.67 -5.67 -17.33
CA ASP A 31 -3.39 -5.62 -16.05
C ASP A 31 -2.97 -4.39 -15.23
N HIS A 32 -3.91 -3.89 -14.44
CA HIS A 32 -3.67 -2.78 -13.54
C HIS A 32 -4.78 -2.70 -12.49
N PHE A 33 -4.50 -1.98 -11.41
CA PHE A 33 -5.52 -1.55 -10.47
C PHE A 33 -5.76 -0.06 -10.71
N GLY A 34 -6.52 0.25 -11.77
CA GLY A 34 -6.60 1.60 -12.32
C GLY A 34 -7.52 2.56 -11.58
N VAL A 35 -8.32 2.06 -10.64
CA VAL A 35 -9.21 2.92 -9.85
C VAL A 35 -8.41 3.61 -8.75
N THR A 36 -8.41 4.94 -8.76
CA THR A 36 -7.83 5.72 -7.67
C THR A 36 -8.68 5.53 -6.42
N HIS A 37 -8.05 5.11 -5.33
CA HIS A 37 -8.74 4.80 -4.10
C HIS A 37 -7.87 5.06 -2.87
N SER A 38 -8.50 5.12 -1.72
CA SER A 38 -7.84 5.07 -0.41
C SER A 38 -8.39 3.89 0.38
N GLU A 39 -7.74 3.57 1.51
CA GLU A 39 -8.03 2.33 2.22
C GLU A 39 -9.07 2.49 3.33
N ARG A 40 -9.30 3.72 3.78
CA ARG A 40 -10.26 4.02 4.84
C ARG A 40 -11.36 4.92 4.29
N THR A 41 -12.44 4.31 3.81
CA THR A 41 -13.49 5.01 3.06
C THR A 41 -14.88 4.80 3.61
N SER A 42 -15.03 3.97 4.65
CA SER A 42 -16.32 3.63 5.21
C SER A 42 -16.19 3.29 6.69
N GLN A 43 -17.31 3.18 7.36
CA GLN A 43 -17.32 2.82 8.77
C GLN A 43 -16.66 1.47 9.03
N SER A 44 -16.83 0.51 8.13
CA SER A 44 -16.23 -0.81 8.24
C SER A 44 -14.71 -0.83 8.09
N THR A 45 -14.11 0.26 7.61
CA THR A 45 -12.66 0.35 7.38
C THR A 45 -11.98 1.37 8.31
N LEU A 46 -12.71 1.92 9.28
CA LEU A 46 -12.15 2.94 10.20
C LEU A 46 -10.97 2.43 11.04
N HIS A 47 -10.90 1.13 11.30
CA HIS A 47 -9.82 0.52 12.08
C HIS A 47 -8.48 0.48 11.34
N ARG A 48 -8.46 0.70 10.04
CA ARG A 48 -7.25 0.69 9.23
C ARG A 48 -6.43 1.94 9.47
N LEU A 49 -5.18 1.77 9.88
CA LEU A 49 -4.26 2.87 10.12
C LEU A 49 -3.31 3.06 8.93
N PHE A 50 -2.74 1.96 8.45
CA PHE A 50 -1.82 1.95 7.31
C PHE A 50 -2.21 0.90 6.30
N ALA A 51 -1.80 1.14 5.05
CA ALA A 51 -1.72 0.10 4.05
C ALA A 51 -0.25 -0.27 3.85
N PHE A 52 0.01 -1.49 3.42
CA PHE A 52 1.35 -1.90 3.01
C PHE A 52 1.29 -2.70 1.71
N MET A 53 2.38 -2.65 0.98
CA MET A 53 2.57 -3.42 -0.24
C MET A 53 4.03 -3.82 -0.35
N THR A 54 4.27 -5.08 -0.65
CA THR A 54 5.61 -5.58 -0.95
C THR A 54 5.63 -6.08 -2.39
N TYR A 55 6.58 -5.57 -3.17
CA TYR A 55 6.83 -6.10 -4.50
C TYR A 55 7.65 -7.38 -4.39
N LEU A 56 7.18 -8.46 -5.00
CA LEU A 56 7.82 -9.77 -4.92
C LEU A 56 8.81 -10.02 -6.04
N ASN A 57 8.81 -9.15 -7.05
CA ASN A 57 9.73 -9.28 -8.18
C ASN A 57 9.98 -7.92 -8.82
N ASN A 58 11.01 -7.85 -9.66
CA ASN A 58 11.25 -6.69 -10.51
C ASN A 58 10.28 -6.73 -11.69
N VAL A 59 9.75 -5.57 -12.07
CA VAL A 59 8.91 -5.44 -13.26
C VAL A 59 9.67 -4.60 -14.28
N GLU A 60 9.81 -5.12 -15.48
CA GLU A 60 10.63 -4.48 -16.52
C GLU A 60 10.08 -3.10 -16.92
N SER A 61 8.75 -2.99 -17.10
CA SER A 61 8.12 -1.72 -17.48
C SER A 61 6.66 -1.67 -17.00
N GLY A 62 6.29 -0.53 -16.44
CA GLY A 62 4.94 -0.31 -15.92
C GLY A 62 4.73 -0.93 -14.55
N GLY A 63 3.48 -1.02 -14.14
CA GLY A 63 3.10 -1.63 -12.86
C GLY A 63 3.42 -0.80 -11.64
N GLU A 64 3.75 0.49 -11.81
CA GLU A 64 4.07 1.37 -10.69
C GLU A 64 2.85 1.60 -9.79
N THR A 65 3.12 1.91 -8.53
CA THR A 65 2.12 2.45 -7.61
C THR A 65 2.17 3.97 -7.72
N TYR A 66 1.05 4.58 -8.06
CA TYR A 66 0.96 6.02 -8.28
C TYR A 66 0.15 6.68 -7.17
N PHE A 67 0.78 7.63 -6.46
CA PHE A 67 0.12 8.45 -5.44
C PHE A 67 -0.29 9.78 -6.08
N ASN A 68 -1.59 9.94 -6.29
CA ASN A 68 -2.15 11.01 -7.12
C ASN A 68 -1.84 12.42 -6.60
N HIS A 69 -2.00 12.65 -5.30
CA HIS A 69 -1.77 13.98 -4.73
C HIS A 69 -0.31 14.39 -4.84
N TYR A 70 0.59 13.48 -4.55
CA TYR A 70 2.03 13.76 -4.55
C TYR A 70 2.65 13.64 -5.94
N LYS A 71 1.92 13.05 -6.90
CA LYS A 71 2.39 12.80 -8.27
C LYS A 71 3.68 11.97 -8.28
N ILE A 72 3.72 10.96 -7.42
CA ILE A 72 4.86 10.06 -7.26
C ILE A 72 4.48 8.69 -7.80
N LYS A 73 5.34 8.14 -8.65
CA LYS A 73 5.27 6.76 -9.11
C LYS A 73 6.39 5.96 -8.45
N ILE A 74 6.02 4.86 -7.82
CA ILE A 74 7.00 3.96 -7.20
C ILE A 74 7.17 2.76 -8.10
N LYS A 75 8.40 2.56 -8.57
CA LYS A 75 8.74 1.44 -9.44
C LYS A 75 8.76 0.14 -8.66
N PRO A 76 8.13 -0.94 -9.19
CA PRO A 76 8.24 -2.25 -8.58
C PRO A 76 9.68 -2.77 -8.62
N GLU A 77 10.20 -3.08 -7.43
CA GLU A 77 11.52 -3.69 -7.27
C GLU A 77 11.40 -4.78 -6.22
N GLU A 78 12.01 -5.95 -6.50
CA GLU A 78 11.94 -7.10 -5.61
C GLU A 78 12.36 -6.74 -4.18
N GLY A 79 11.52 -7.09 -3.23
CA GLY A 79 11.77 -6.85 -1.80
C GLY A 79 11.43 -5.45 -1.31
N LYS A 80 11.05 -4.53 -2.19
CA LYS A 80 10.65 -3.18 -1.77
C LYS A 80 9.29 -3.22 -1.12
N THR A 81 9.20 -2.69 0.10
CA THR A 81 7.93 -2.56 0.84
C THR A 81 7.57 -1.09 0.98
N LEU A 82 6.33 -0.77 0.64
CA LEU A 82 5.74 0.55 0.83
C LEU A 82 4.79 0.49 2.01
N ILE A 83 4.79 1.52 2.84
CA ILE A 83 3.82 1.72 3.92
C ILE A 83 3.31 3.15 3.79
N TRP A 84 1.99 3.32 3.84
CA TRP A 84 1.40 4.64 3.77
C TRP A 84 0.13 4.71 4.64
N PRO A 85 -0.25 5.93 5.09
CA PRO A 85 -1.50 6.10 5.84
C PRO A 85 -2.70 5.65 5.01
N ALA A 86 -3.67 5.01 5.66
CA ALA A 86 -4.88 4.52 5.00
C ALA A 86 -5.85 5.64 4.63
N GLU A 87 -5.39 6.89 4.58
CA GLU A 87 -6.19 8.09 4.46
C GLU A 87 -6.41 8.51 3.01
N TRP A 88 -7.43 9.35 2.80
CA TRP A 88 -7.72 9.99 1.53
C TRP A 88 -6.56 10.87 1.01
N THR A 89 -5.65 11.32 1.89
CA THR A 89 -4.45 12.06 1.51
C THR A 89 -3.47 11.24 0.70
N HIS A 90 -3.59 9.91 0.74
CA HIS A 90 -2.72 8.97 0.03
C HIS A 90 -3.51 8.11 -0.95
N ALA A 91 -4.50 8.72 -1.60
CA ALA A 91 -5.20 8.06 -2.69
C ALA A 91 -4.21 7.65 -3.79
N HIS A 92 -4.37 6.44 -4.30
CA HIS A 92 -3.40 5.83 -5.21
C HIS A 92 -4.06 4.88 -6.19
N SER A 93 -3.29 4.51 -7.21
CA SER A 93 -3.70 3.52 -8.20
C SER A 93 -2.47 2.74 -8.67
N GLY A 94 -2.69 1.61 -9.32
CA GLY A 94 -1.63 0.86 -9.98
C GLY A 94 -1.64 1.11 -11.48
N THR A 95 -0.49 1.41 -12.05
CA THR A 95 -0.38 1.64 -13.49
C THR A 95 -0.30 0.31 -14.25
N ILE A 96 -0.56 0.37 -15.55
CA ILE A 96 -0.59 -0.81 -16.42
C ILE A 96 0.81 -1.47 -16.47
N VAL A 97 0.86 -2.80 -16.34
CA VAL A 97 2.06 -3.57 -16.59
C VAL A 97 2.29 -3.61 -18.10
N LYS A 98 3.43 -3.08 -18.54
CA LYS A 98 3.76 -2.97 -19.97
C LYS A 98 4.68 -4.10 -20.42
N LYS A 99 5.59 -4.55 -19.56
CA LYS A 99 6.52 -5.67 -19.81
C LYS A 99 6.75 -6.46 -18.55
N GLY A 100 6.71 -7.77 -18.66
CA GLY A 100 6.93 -8.68 -17.54
C GLY A 100 5.66 -9.00 -16.78
N LYS A 101 5.82 -9.48 -15.58
CA LYS A 101 4.72 -9.80 -14.66
C LYS A 101 4.97 -9.10 -13.34
N LYS A 102 3.90 -8.77 -12.63
CA LYS A 102 3.99 -8.14 -11.32
C LYS A 102 3.32 -9.04 -10.27
N TYR A 103 4.07 -9.35 -9.22
CA TYR A 103 3.57 -10.07 -8.06
C TYR A 103 3.72 -9.20 -6.84
N ILE A 104 2.66 -9.07 -6.05
CA ILE A 104 2.66 -8.24 -4.86
C ILE A 104 1.95 -8.94 -3.71
N ILE A 105 2.31 -8.53 -2.49
CA ILE A 105 1.52 -8.79 -1.29
C ILE A 105 1.00 -7.44 -0.82
N THR A 106 -0.29 -7.36 -0.53
CA THR A 106 -0.93 -6.15 -0.02
C THR A 106 -1.75 -6.46 1.21
N GLY A 107 -1.82 -5.51 2.12
CA GLY A 107 -2.63 -5.65 3.32
C GLY A 107 -2.72 -4.35 4.09
N HIS A 108 -3.26 -4.45 5.30
CA HIS A 108 -3.48 -3.29 6.16
C HIS A 108 -2.94 -3.55 7.55
N LEU A 109 -2.42 -2.49 8.17
CA LEU A 109 -2.12 -2.46 9.58
C LEU A 109 -3.26 -1.68 10.25
N HIS A 110 -3.86 -2.26 11.27
CA HIS A 110 -5.04 -1.68 11.90
C HIS A 110 -4.86 -1.56 13.41
N PHE A 111 -5.71 -0.74 14.02
CA PHE A 111 -5.79 -0.68 15.46
C PHE A 111 -6.15 -2.03 16.03
N PRO A 112 -5.67 -2.37 17.26
CA PRO A 112 -6.06 -3.63 17.89
C PRO A 112 -7.56 -3.73 18.05
N ILE A 113 -8.10 -4.93 17.78
CA ILE A 113 -9.51 -5.21 18.06
C ILE A 113 -9.63 -5.46 19.55
N ARG A 114 -10.51 -4.70 20.20
CA ARG A 114 -10.83 -4.85 21.62
C ARG A 114 -12.23 -5.42 21.77
N ASN A 115 -12.34 -6.43 22.57
CA ASN A 115 -13.64 -7.02 22.92
C ASN A 115 -14.12 -6.47 24.25
#